data_cbd5b6d4a74e00ab0110ff14fa5f9276
#
_entry.id   cbd5b6d4a74e00ab0110ff14fa5f9276
#
_cell.length_a   1.000
_cell.length_b   1.000
_cell.length_c   1.000
_cell.angle_alpha   90.00
_cell.angle_beta   90.00
_cell.angle_gamma   90.00
#
_symmetry.space_group_name_H-M   'P 1'
#
loop_
_entity.id
_entity.type
_entity.pdbx_description
1 polymer ?
#
loop_
_entity_poly.entity_id
_entity_poly.type
_entity_poly.pdbx_seq_one_letter_code
_entity_poly.pdbx_strand_id
1 'polypeptide(L)'
;MARTKKRIFDGLYAQLEETDGNVVLFSAKGEPSVIFEIINPVQQLCTDAEQYMLFQDVLSNVVQTLGEGYALQKQDVLCKQSYHHEVPEDAEFLTKSYFRYFEGREFTEIRTYLILTQEAQHSQFVQYDPKRWLDFHSKVSKVSDILKEKNIKHRKLTKEEVNEYCHRFMAFQFRHGPFSMTNFKASDEYLKIGDRVVRSYPLVDIDEINLPSLVKPYTQMNINGYGIATDLFSFLTSVPHADCVVFNQVVQIPNQRKLLRKLQAKAKRHGSMPDPSNKIAKEDIEEVLDRLAVDSTQLVYCNFNILVSCPADKVTPVTSYLETKLYECGIMPSRTAYNQLELFTDSFPGNGYAFNPDYDLFLTLSDAALCFFFKEHLKGSEDTPLTTYYTDRQGLPVCIDITGKEGKVKMTDNANFFCIGPSGSGKSFHMNSVVRQLLEQKTDVVMVDTGDSYEGICGYYKGTYISYSKEKPISMNPFKVTKEEYDLNFGEKKNFLKSLIFLIFKGNDFPSKIEDMLINQTIVEYYEAYFQPFTKFTEKEREGLRQKLLVASKMEEDYDKFSHSMEDIDAQIREAERDKQAESRALMLPAEARRLKLLRQCRSLYALAQDEAASKGEKERA
;
A
#
# COMPACT_ATOMS: atom_id res chain seq x y z
N MET A 1 29.41 22.53 -49.92
CA MET A 1 28.69 21.47 -49.18
C MET A 1 28.39 21.99 -47.78
N ALA A 2 27.16 22.29 -47.47
CA ALA A 2 26.74 22.69 -46.13
C ALA A 2 26.97 21.48 -45.20
N ARG A 3 27.84 21.62 -44.18
CA ARG A 3 27.94 20.64 -43.11
C ARG A 3 26.57 20.57 -42.41
N THR A 4 25.83 19.52 -42.69
CA THR A 4 24.65 19.16 -41.90
C THR A 4 25.11 19.08 -40.44
N LYS A 5 24.64 19.99 -39.58
CA LYS A 5 24.88 19.89 -38.14
C LYS A 5 24.27 18.57 -37.70
N LYS A 6 25.09 17.60 -37.29
CA LYS A 6 24.60 16.39 -36.63
C LYS A 6 23.74 16.83 -35.44
N ARG A 7 22.51 16.33 -35.32
CA ARG A 7 21.73 16.45 -34.11
C ARG A 7 22.38 15.57 -33.04
N ILE A 8 22.47 16.05 -31.81
CA ILE A 8 23.16 15.29 -30.73
C ILE A 8 22.50 13.93 -30.53
N PHE A 9 21.19 13.85 -30.76
CA PHE A 9 20.41 12.61 -30.64
C PHE A 9 20.64 11.62 -31.81
N ASP A 10 21.18 12.06 -32.93
CA ASP A 10 21.57 11.18 -34.05
C ASP A 10 22.82 10.38 -33.66
N GLY A 11 22.71 9.39 -32.78
CA GLY A 11 23.84 8.57 -32.38
C GLY A 11 23.79 8.05 -30.94
N LEU A 12 22.77 8.35 -30.17
CA LEU A 12 22.60 7.73 -28.85
C LEU A 12 22.19 6.26 -28.97
N TYR A 13 21.39 5.92 -29.97
CA TYR A 13 21.13 4.53 -30.37
C TYR A 13 21.06 4.40 -31.89
N ALA A 14 21.39 3.21 -32.37
CA ALA A 14 21.46 2.94 -33.80
C ALA A 14 20.14 2.41 -34.34
N GLN A 15 19.49 1.52 -33.64
CA GLN A 15 18.33 0.77 -34.13
C GLN A 15 17.48 0.21 -33.01
N LEU A 16 16.18 0.02 -33.28
CA LEU A 16 15.22 -0.66 -32.43
C LEU A 16 14.56 -1.79 -33.24
N GLU A 17 14.81 -3.03 -32.85
CA GLU A 17 14.29 -4.22 -33.54
C GLU A 17 13.45 -5.09 -32.61
N GLU A 18 12.44 -5.75 -33.19
CA GLU A 18 11.66 -6.77 -32.48
C GLU A 18 12.09 -8.15 -33.00
N THR A 19 12.64 -8.98 -32.11
CA THR A 19 13.19 -10.28 -32.48
C THR A 19 12.94 -11.28 -31.35
N ASP A 20 12.43 -12.47 -31.67
CA ASP A 20 12.20 -13.57 -30.72
C ASP A 20 11.36 -13.17 -29.49
N GLY A 21 10.34 -12.31 -29.69
CA GLY A 21 9.46 -11.80 -28.62
C GLY A 21 10.14 -10.82 -27.67
N ASN A 22 11.29 -10.26 -28.03
CA ASN A 22 11.97 -9.19 -27.32
C ASN A 22 12.13 -7.98 -28.24
N VAL A 23 11.97 -6.79 -27.66
CA VAL A 23 12.34 -5.55 -28.30
C VAL A 23 13.77 -5.23 -27.91
N VAL A 24 14.66 -5.19 -28.87
CA VAL A 24 16.09 -4.97 -28.66
C VAL A 24 16.48 -3.58 -29.14
N LEU A 25 17.03 -2.80 -28.22
CA LEU A 25 17.62 -1.49 -28.48
C LEU A 25 19.13 -1.66 -28.72
N PHE A 26 19.62 -1.21 -29.88
CA PHE A 26 21.04 -1.23 -30.19
C PHE A 26 21.68 0.14 -29.93
N SER A 27 22.71 0.18 -29.10
CA SER A 27 23.49 1.40 -28.92
C SER A 27 24.21 1.79 -30.21
N ALA A 28 24.75 3.00 -30.27
CA ALA A 28 25.57 3.47 -31.40
C ALA A 28 26.82 2.59 -31.64
N LYS A 29 27.27 1.85 -30.63
CA LYS A 29 28.40 0.91 -30.72
C LYS A 29 27.96 -0.52 -31.07
N GLY A 30 26.66 -0.76 -31.25
CA GLY A 30 26.10 -2.06 -31.59
C GLY A 30 25.83 -2.98 -30.37
N GLU A 31 25.76 -2.44 -29.20
CA GLU A 31 25.43 -3.18 -27.96
C GLU A 31 23.91 -3.44 -27.90
N PRO A 32 23.46 -4.71 -27.87
CA PRO A 32 22.06 -5.02 -27.75
C PRO A 32 21.59 -4.87 -26.28
N SER A 33 20.43 -4.27 -26.09
CA SER A 33 19.80 -4.08 -24.79
C SER A 33 18.33 -4.45 -24.81
N VAL A 34 17.84 -5.06 -23.73
CA VAL A 34 16.40 -5.30 -23.48
C VAL A 34 16.01 -4.55 -22.22
N ILE A 35 14.85 -3.88 -22.28
CA ILE A 35 14.33 -3.05 -21.21
C ILE A 35 13.10 -3.71 -20.57
N PHE A 36 13.16 -3.90 -19.27
CA PHE A 36 12.04 -4.29 -18.44
C PHE A 36 11.55 -3.09 -17.64
N GLU A 37 10.27 -2.92 -17.55
CA GLU A 37 9.66 -2.12 -16.49
C GLU A 37 9.40 -3.03 -15.30
N ILE A 38 9.83 -2.63 -14.11
CA ILE A 38 9.65 -3.39 -12.88
C ILE A 38 9.01 -2.50 -11.81
N ILE A 39 8.38 -3.13 -10.82
CA ILE A 39 8.00 -2.46 -9.58
C ILE A 39 9.00 -2.91 -8.51
N ASN A 40 9.73 -1.96 -7.93
CA ASN A 40 10.61 -2.25 -6.80
C ASN A 40 9.78 -2.92 -5.69
N PRO A 41 10.24 -4.02 -5.08
CA PRO A 41 9.40 -4.80 -4.17
C PRO A 41 9.23 -4.16 -2.79
N VAL A 42 10.12 -3.25 -2.39
CA VAL A 42 10.10 -2.68 -1.05
C VAL A 42 9.18 -1.46 -0.99
N GLN A 43 8.13 -1.52 -0.19
CA GLN A 43 7.27 -0.36 0.02
C GLN A 43 7.99 0.64 0.94
N GLN A 44 8.05 1.92 0.52
CA GLN A 44 8.68 2.97 1.30
C GLN A 44 8.03 3.12 2.69
N LEU A 45 8.86 3.32 3.71
CA LEU A 45 8.46 3.47 5.11
C LEU A 45 7.74 2.24 5.71
N CYS A 46 7.89 1.05 5.12
CA CYS A 46 7.55 -0.18 5.80
C CYS A 46 8.65 -0.52 6.83
N THR A 47 8.28 -1.22 7.90
CA THR A 47 9.25 -1.60 8.95
C THR A 47 10.00 -2.90 8.64
N ASP A 48 9.69 -3.54 7.54
CA ASP A 48 10.23 -4.84 7.16
C ASP A 48 11.60 -4.71 6.47
N ALA A 49 12.66 -4.88 7.27
CA ALA A 49 14.04 -4.86 6.80
C ALA A 49 14.39 -6.09 5.92
N GLU A 50 13.68 -7.21 6.06
CA GLU A 50 13.95 -8.44 5.29
C GLU A 50 13.70 -8.22 3.79
N GLN A 51 12.71 -7.41 3.42
CA GLN A 51 12.42 -7.15 2.01
C GLN A 51 13.58 -6.49 1.28
N TYR A 52 14.35 -5.62 1.95
CA TYR A 52 15.56 -5.03 1.38
C TYR A 52 16.63 -6.09 1.11
N MET A 53 16.80 -7.04 2.04
CA MET A 53 17.74 -8.14 1.90
C MET A 53 17.32 -9.09 0.77
N LEU A 54 16.05 -9.48 0.72
CA LEU A 54 15.50 -10.33 -0.33
C LEU A 54 15.68 -9.72 -1.72
N PHE A 55 15.45 -8.42 -1.88
CA PHE A 55 15.66 -7.77 -3.17
C PHE A 55 17.15 -7.65 -3.52
N GLN A 56 18.02 -7.44 -2.53
CA GLN A 56 19.47 -7.50 -2.72
C GLN A 56 19.90 -8.85 -3.28
N ASP A 57 19.39 -9.96 -2.72
CA ASP A 57 19.67 -11.32 -3.18
C ASP A 57 19.17 -11.55 -4.62
N VAL A 58 18.00 -11.01 -4.96
CA VAL A 58 17.49 -11.08 -6.33
C VAL A 58 18.43 -10.38 -7.32
N LEU A 59 18.86 -9.16 -6.99
CA LEU A 59 19.79 -8.41 -7.84
C LEU A 59 21.14 -9.11 -7.96
N SER A 60 21.65 -9.73 -6.88
CA SER A 60 22.86 -10.54 -6.89
C SER A 60 22.71 -11.74 -7.82
N ASN A 61 21.59 -12.47 -7.76
CA ASN A 61 21.29 -13.58 -8.66
C ASN A 61 21.19 -13.14 -10.13
N VAL A 62 20.63 -11.96 -10.39
CA VAL A 62 20.60 -11.37 -11.74
C VAL A 62 22.02 -11.12 -12.26
N VAL A 63 22.87 -10.46 -11.45
CA VAL A 63 24.27 -10.18 -11.84
C VAL A 63 25.06 -11.47 -12.09
N GLN A 64 24.91 -12.48 -11.23
CA GLN A 64 25.55 -13.79 -11.40
C GLN A 64 25.07 -14.50 -12.66
N THR A 65 23.78 -14.44 -12.98
CA THR A 65 23.18 -15.05 -14.18
C THR A 65 23.65 -14.37 -15.44
N LEU A 66 23.77 -13.05 -15.44
CA LEU A 66 24.30 -12.29 -16.56
C LEU A 66 25.75 -12.65 -16.83
N GLY A 67 26.61 -12.61 -15.81
CA GLY A 67 28.02 -12.95 -15.90
C GLY A 67 28.85 -12.01 -16.81
N GLU A 68 30.07 -12.43 -17.13
CA GLU A 68 31.02 -11.62 -17.88
C GLU A 68 30.51 -11.14 -19.24
N GLY A 69 30.82 -9.88 -19.59
CA GLY A 69 30.44 -9.27 -20.87
C GLY A 69 29.00 -8.74 -20.89
N TYR A 70 28.38 -8.56 -19.70
CA TYR A 70 27.08 -7.95 -19.56
C TYR A 70 27.11 -6.74 -18.61
N ALA A 71 26.23 -5.80 -18.85
CA ALA A 71 25.95 -4.70 -17.94
C ALA A 71 24.49 -4.75 -17.49
N LEU A 72 24.29 -4.52 -16.21
CA LEU A 72 22.99 -4.27 -15.60
C LEU A 72 22.86 -2.76 -15.37
N GLN A 73 21.92 -2.12 -16.04
CA GLN A 73 21.57 -0.73 -15.80
C GLN A 73 20.18 -0.68 -15.19
N LYS A 74 20.03 0.00 -14.07
CA LYS A 74 18.75 0.26 -13.44
C LYS A 74 18.50 1.75 -13.40
N GLN A 75 17.32 2.18 -13.82
CA GLN A 75 16.91 3.58 -13.78
C GLN A 75 15.62 3.72 -13.00
N ASP A 76 15.69 4.48 -11.93
CA ASP A 76 14.52 4.90 -11.18
C ASP A 76 14.16 6.33 -11.56
N VAL A 77 13.00 6.49 -12.16
CA VAL A 77 12.48 7.78 -12.62
C VAL A 77 11.46 8.24 -11.60
N LEU A 78 11.84 9.23 -10.81
CA LEU A 78 10.98 9.86 -9.81
C LEU A 78 10.49 11.18 -10.41
N CYS A 79 9.23 11.23 -10.82
CA CYS A 79 8.67 12.37 -11.54
C CYS A 79 7.43 12.90 -10.84
N LYS A 80 7.30 14.22 -10.75
CA LYS A 80 6.08 14.87 -10.28
C LYS A 80 4.99 14.74 -11.34
N GLN A 81 3.85 14.18 -10.94
CA GLN A 81 2.65 14.03 -11.75
C GLN A 81 1.54 14.88 -11.18
N SER A 82 0.55 15.20 -12.01
CA SER A 82 -0.71 15.78 -11.55
C SER A 82 -1.78 14.71 -11.57
N TYR A 83 -2.51 14.59 -10.47
CA TYR A 83 -3.59 13.61 -10.39
C TYR A 83 -4.78 14.07 -11.22
N HIS A 84 -5.25 13.21 -12.09
CA HIS A 84 -6.46 13.37 -12.88
C HIS A 84 -7.32 12.12 -12.77
N HIS A 85 -8.60 12.30 -12.53
CA HIS A 85 -9.55 11.20 -12.47
C HIS A 85 -10.69 11.44 -13.46
N GLU A 86 -10.92 10.48 -14.33
CA GLU A 86 -12.06 10.52 -15.26
C GLU A 86 -13.35 10.23 -14.48
N VAL A 87 -14.12 11.26 -14.22
CA VAL A 87 -15.41 11.14 -13.55
C VAL A 87 -16.49 11.02 -14.61
N PRO A 88 -17.35 9.97 -14.59
CA PRO A 88 -18.46 9.85 -15.53
C PRO A 88 -19.36 11.09 -15.52
N GLU A 89 -19.87 11.48 -16.69
CA GLU A 89 -20.74 12.67 -16.81
C GLU A 89 -22.02 12.56 -16.00
N ASP A 90 -22.54 11.35 -15.85
CA ASP A 90 -23.75 10.99 -15.09
C ASP A 90 -23.49 10.79 -13.59
N ALA A 91 -22.25 10.89 -13.13
CA ALA A 91 -21.92 10.74 -11.71
C ALA A 91 -22.66 11.75 -10.84
N GLU A 92 -23.00 11.34 -9.62
CA GLU A 92 -23.68 12.17 -8.63
C GLU A 92 -22.87 13.43 -8.25
N PHE A 93 -23.56 14.46 -7.78
CA PHE A 93 -22.96 15.73 -7.35
C PHE A 93 -21.87 15.52 -6.29
N LEU A 94 -22.13 14.67 -5.28
CA LEU A 94 -21.18 14.41 -4.22
C LEU A 94 -19.92 13.72 -4.73
N THR A 95 -20.04 12.78 -5.67
CA THR A 95 -18.92 12.11 -6.33
C THR A 95 -18.09 13.08 -7.13
N LYS A 96 -18.72 13.93 -7.96
CA LYS A 96 -18.02 14.99 -8.71
C LYS A 96 -17.25 15.93 -7.77
N SER A 97 -17.84 16.30 -6.64
CA SER A 97 -17.23 17.18 -5.65
C SER A 97 -16.05 16.50 -4.95
N TYR A 98 -16.16 15.20 -4.67
CA TYR A 98 -15.10 14.41 -4.05
C TYR A 98 -13.87 14.31 -4.94
N PHE A 99 -14.03 13.95 -6.22
CA PHE A 99 -12.89 13.84 -7.15
C PHE A 99 -12.28 15.19 -7.49
N ARG A 100 -13.08 16.27 -7.55
CA ARG A 100 -12.56 17.64 -7.71
C ARG A 100 -11.56 18.02 -6.62
N TYR A 101 -11.67 17.47 -5.42
CA TYR A 101 -10.73 17.71 -4.34
C TYR A 101 -9.31 17.16 -4.63
N PHE A 102 -9.20 16.09 -5.38
CA PHE A 102 -7.92 15.48 -5.76
C PHE A 102 -7.39 16.02 -7.09
N GLU A 103 -8.24 16.62 -7.91
CA GLU A 103 -7.90 17.09 -9.25
C GLU A 103 -6.74 18.08 -9.24
N GLY A 104 -5.73 17.83 -10.10
CA GLY A 104 -4.55 18.67 -10.24
C GLY A 104 -3.55 18.61 -9.09
N ARG A 105 -3.75 17.77 -8.08
CA ARG A 105 -2.78 17.59 -6.98
C ARG A 105 -1.49 17.00 -7.50
N GLU A 106 -0.38 17.61 -7.12
CA GLU A 106 0.93 17.06 -7.43
C GLU A 106 1.28 15.91 -6.47
N PHE A 107 1.80 14.83 -7.05
CA PHE A 107 2.37 13.70 -6.34
C PHE A 107 3.64 13.22 -7.05
N THR A 108 4.48 12.47 -6.35
CA THR A 108 5.66 11.83 -6.94
C THR A 108 5.30 10.43 -7.40
N GLU A 109 5.59 10.10 -8.66
CA GLU A 109 5.52 8.75 -9.21
C GLU A 109 6.92 8.18 -9.36
N ILE A 110 7.08 6.89 -9.06
CA ILE A 110 8.34 6.16 -9.30
C ILE A 110 8.08 5.11 -10.38
N ARG A 111 8.82 5.23 -11.49
CA ARG A 111 8.87 4.20 -12.53
C ARG A 111 10.29 3.64 -12.59
N THR A 112 10.40 2.33 -12.55
CA THR A 112 11.70 1.66 -12.53
C THR A 112 11.89 0.83 -13.79
N TYR A 113 13.03 1.03 -14.41
CA TYR A 113 13.45 0.30 -15.59
C TYR A 113 14.71 -0.50 -15.30
N LEU A 114 14.70 -1.77 -15.66
CA LEU A 114 15.85 -2.66 -15.59
C LEU A 114 16.30 -2.99 -17.01
N ILE A 115 17.53 -2.65 -17.35
CA ILE A 115 18.07 -2.70 -18.68
C ILE A 115 19.25 -3.68 -18.68
N LEU A 116 19.16 -4.68 -19.53
CA LEU A 116 20.19 -5.70 -19.69
C LEU A 116 20.93 -5.43 -21.01
N THR A 117 22.21 -5.14 -20.94
CA THR A 117 23.04 -4.82 -22.11
C THR A 117 24.15 -5.84 -22.26
N GLN A 118 24.36 -6.36 -23.47
CA GLN A 118 25.51 -7.19 -23.79
C GLN A 118 26.60 -6.32 -24.43
N GLU A 119 27.85 -6.47 -23.99
CA GLU A 119 29.03 -5.75 -24.51
C GLU A 119 29.20 -5.96 -26.03
N ALA A 120 29.52 -4.92 -26.76
CA ALA A 120 29.82 -5.05 -28.20
C ALA A 120 31.13 -5.82 -28.44
N GLN A 121 31.24 -6.53 -29.57
CA GLN A 121 32.52 -7.12 -29.98
C GLN A 121 33.42 -6.03 -30.56
N HIS A 122 34.57 -5.84 -29.96
CA HIS A 122 35.59 -4.96 -30.50
C HIS A 122 36.30 -5.65 -31.68
N SER A 123 35.69 -5.63 -32.86
CA SER A 123 36.33 -6.02 -34.11
C SER A 123 36.12 -4.92 -35.16
N GLN A 124 37.03 -4.86 -36.15
CA GLN A 124 36.90 -3.89 -37.25
C GLN A 124 35.63 -4.10 -38.09
N PHE A 125 35.01 -5.27 -37.99
CA PHE A 125 33.76 -5.62 -38.67
C PHE A 125 32.76 -6.18 -37.62
N VAL A 126 31.59 -5.59 -37.53
CA VAL A 126 30.48 -6.16 -36.76
C VAL A 126 30.01 -7.42 -37.48
N GLN A 127 30.37 -8.58 -36.97
CA GLN A 127 29.95 -9.86 -37.53
C GLN A 127 28.84 -10.43 -36.66
N TYR A 128 27.72 -10.80 -37.29
CA TYR A 128 26.64 -11.50 -36.61
C TYR A 128 27.12 -12.86 -36.08
N ASP A 129 27.06 -13.05 -34.78
CA ASP A 129 27.34 -14.32 -34.10
C ASP A 129 26.06 -14.94 -33.55
N PRO A 130 25.50 -15.98 -34.18
CA PRO A 130 24.28 -16.63 -33.74
C PRO A 130 24.33 -17.18 -32.31
N LYS A 131 25.50 -17.69 -31.88
CA LYS A 131 25.67 -18.26 -30.52
C LYS A 131 25.56 -17.18 -29.47
N ARG A 132 26.18 -16.05 -29.71
CA ARG A 132 26.15 -14.90 -28.82
C ARG A 132 24.73 -14.30 -28.73
N TRP A 133 24.04 -14.28 -29.86
CA TRP A 133 22.65 -13.84 -29.93
C TRP A 133 21.72 -14.75 -29.13
N LEU A 134 21.85 -16.07 -29.27
CA LEU A 134 21.11 -17.05 -28.48
C LEU A 134 21.42 -16.97 -26.99
N ASP A 135 22.71 -16.75 -26.62
CA ASP A 135 23.10 -16.54 -25.22
C ASP A 135 22.41 -15.30 -24.64
N PHE A 136 22.40 -14.19 -25.38
CA PHE A 136 21.71 -12.96 -24.95
C PHE A 136 20.24 -13.20 -24.67
N HIS A 137 19.49 -13.79 -25.59
CA HIS A 137 18.07 -14.09 -25.38
C HIS A 137 17.81 -15.09 -24.25
N SER A 138 18.69 -16.09 -24.12
CA SER A 138 18.62 -17.05 -23.01
C SER A 138 18.79 -16.35 -21.65
N LYS A 139 19.74 -15.43 -21.54
CA LYS A 139 19.97 -14.68 -20.29
C LYS A 139 18.82 -13.71 -19.97
N VAL A 140 18.29 -13.03 -20.98
CA VAL A 140 17.09 -12.18 -20.83
C VAL A 140 15.91 -13.00 -20.29
N SER A 141 15.71 -14.21 -20.82
CA SER A 141 14.63 -15.10 -20.34
C SER A 141 14.88 -15.56 -18.90
N LYS A 142 16.10 -15.98 -18.57
CA LYS A 142 16.47 -16.39 -17.20
C LYS A 142 16.28 -15.27 -16.19
N VAL A 143 16.63 -14.04 -16.53
CA VAL A 143 16.37 -12.88 -15.64
C VAL A 143 14.86 -12.68 -15.44
N SER A 144 14.07 -12.78 -16.50
CA SER A 144 12.61 -12.72 -16.37
C SER A 144 12.05 -13.82 -15.45
N ASP A 145 12.58 -15.05 -15.55
CA ASP A 145 12.19 -16.17 -14.71
C ASP A 145 12.56 -15.95 -13.23
N ILE A 146 13.76 -15.41 -12.96
CA ILE A 146 14.19 -15.04 -11.60
C ILE A 146 13.24 -14.00 -11.00
N LEU A 147 12.91 -12.95 -11.75
CA LEU A 147 11.98 -11.91 -11.27
C LEU A 147 10.59 -12.48 -10.99
N LYS A 148 10.10 -13.40 -11.86
CA LYS A 148 8.81 -14.07 -11.70
C LYS A 148 8.79 -14.99 -10.49
N GLU A 149 9.82 -15.82 -10.29
CA GLU A 149 9.94 -16.72 -9.14
C GLU A 149 9.91 -15.97 -7.81
N LYS A 150 10.54 -14.81 -7.77
CA LYS A 150 10.57 -13.94 -6.57
C LYS A 150 9.40 -12.96 -6.48
N ASN A 151 8.33 -13.18 -7.27
CA ASN A 151 7.12 -12.36 -7.30
C ASN A 151 7.35 -10.87 -7.56
N ILE A 152 8.43 -10.49 -8.24
CA ILE A 152 8.67 -9.12 -8.67
C ILE A 152 7.83 -8.84 -9.92
N LYS A 153 6.92 -7.89 -9.81
CA LYS A 153 6.11 -7.46 -10.94
C LYS A 153 7.01 -6.83 -11.99
N HIS A 154 7.02 -7.42 -13.17
CA HIS A 154 7.82 -6.95 -14.30
C HIS A 154 7.12 -7.23 -15.61
N ARG A 155 7.45 -6.42 -16.61
CA ARG A 155 7.06 -6.63 -18.01
C ARG A 155 8.14 -6.12 -18.95
N LYS A 156 8.25 -6.69 -20.12
CA LYS A 156 9.07 -6.15 -21.21
C LYS A 156 8.33 -5.00 -21.87
N LEU A 157 9.04 -3.94 -22.23
CA LEU A 157 8.46 -2.83 -22.98
C LEU A 157 8.19 -3.23 -24.42
N THR A 158 7.10 -2.71 -24.99
CA THR A 158 6.81 -2.78 -26.42
C THR A 158 7.74 -1.84 -27.21
N LYS A 159 7.75 -1.96 -28.53
CA LYS A 159 8.58 -1.11 -29.39
C LYS A 159 8.23 0.37 -29.25
N GLU A 160 6.96 0.67 -29.17
CA GLU A 160 6.41 2.01 -28.98
C GLU A 160 6.84 2.58 -27.63
N GLU A 161 6.74 1.78 -26.57
CA GLU A 161 7.11 2.18 -25.20
C GLU A 161 8.62 2.40 -25.06
N VAL A 162 9.46 1.54 -25.67
CA VAL A 162 10.92 1.75 -25.68
C VAL A 162 11.27 3.05 -26.42
N ASN A 163 10.64 3.27 -27.58
CA ASN A 163 10.87 4.51 -28.35
C ASN A 163 10.40 5.74 -27.56
N GLU A 164 9.23 5.67 -26.94
CA GLU A 164 8.73 6.75 -26.08
C GLU A 164 9.65 7.00 -24.89
N TYR A 165 10.12 5.97 -24.22
CA TYR A 165 11.02 6.09 -23.09
C TYR A 165 12.35 6.76 -23.49
N CYS A 166 12.94 6.34 -24.61
CA CYS A 166 14.13 6.97 -25.17
C CYS A 166 13.92 8.45 -25.47
N HIS A 167 12.80 8.81 -26.10
CA HIS A 167 12.47 10.20 -26.42
C HIS A 167 12.17 11.04 -25.15
N ARG A 168 11.47 10.47 -24.17
CA ARG A 168 11.23 11.13 -22.88
C ARG A 168 12.54 11.36 -22.11
N PHE A 169 13.47 10.42 -22.16
CA PHE A 169 14.80 10.61 -21.57
C PHE A 169 15.55 11.77 -22.26
N MET A 170 15.57 11.79 -23.59
CA MET A 170 16.21 12.88 -24.35
C MET A 170 15.59 14.25 -24.09
N ALA A 171 14.24 14.31 -23.96
CA ALA A 171 13.52 15.54 -23.61
C ALA A 171 13.61 15.85 -22.11
N PHE A 172 13.96 14.89 -21.30
CA PHE A 172 13.90 14.85 -19.84
C PHE A 172 12.53 15.27 -19.30
N GLN A 173 11.46 14.74 -19.95
CA GLN A 173 10.06 15.02 -19.64
C GLN A 173 9.31 13.70 -19.41
N PHE A 174 9.11 13.35 -18.16
CA PHE A 174 8.49 12.08 -17.77
C PHE A 174 7.07 12.23 -17.20
N ARG A 175 6.52 13.45 -17.19
CA ARG A 175 5.10 13.66 -16.85
C ARG A 175 4.21 12.97 -17.88
N HIS A 176 3.08 12.44 -17.41
CA HIS A 176 2.06 11.89 -18.29
C HIS A 176 1.56 12.94 -19.29
N GLY A 177 1.17 12.49 -20.47
CA GLY A 177 0.68 13.36 -21.55
C GLY A 177 1.75 13.72 -22.58
N PRO A 178 1.46 14.69 -23.46
CA PRO A 178 2.34 15.06 -24.56
C PRO A 178 3.62 15.73 -24.06
N PHE A 179 4.73 15.45 -24.72
CA PHE A 179 6.01 16.08 -24.49
C PHE A 179 6.59 16.62 -25.80
N SER A 180 7.53 17.54 -25.71
CA SER A 180 8.18 18.12 -26.89
C SER A 180 9.69 17.97 -26.81
N MET A 181 10.27 17.55 -27.95
CA MET A 181 11.71 17.51 -28.13
C MET A 181 12.21 18.94 -28.41
N THR A 182 12.98 19.48 -27.48
CA THR A 182 13.60 20.82 -27.61
C THR A 182 15.11 20.71 -27.74
N ASN A 183 15.73 21.71 -28.37
CA ASN A 183 17.18 21.78 -28.40
C ASN A 183 17.74 21.96 -26.99
N PHE A 184 18.89 21.38 -26.71
CA PHE A 184 19.59 21.61 -25.48
C PHE A 184 20.92 22.33 -25.69
N LYS A 185 21.34 23.03 -24.65
CA LYS A 185 22.61 23.75 -24.59
C LYS A 185 23.39 23.21 -23.39
N ALA A 186 24.55 22.65 -23.67
CA ALA A 186 25.46 22.15 -22.65
C ALA A 186 26.28 23.31 -22.05
N SER A 187 26.50 23.23 -20.75
CA SER A 187 27.49 23.99 -20.00
C SER A 187 28.25 23.03 -19.07
N ASP A 188 29.28 23.54 -18.41
CA ASP A 188 30.07 22.75 -17.45
C ASP A 188 29.29 22.42 -16.17
N GLU A 189 28.24 23.18 -15.87
CA GLU A 189 27.46 23.01 -14.63
C GLU A 189 26.16 22.24 -14.83
N TYR A 190 25.53 22.36 -15.99
CA TYR A 190 24.23 21.74 -16.30
C TYR A 190 23.94 21.76 -17.81
N LEU A 191 22.94 20.97 -18.19
CA LEU A 191 22.32 21.04 -19.52
C LEU A 191 21.06 21.89 -19.45
N LYS A 192 20.93 22.88 -20.33
CA LYS A 192 19.66 23.61 -20.50
C LYS A 192 18.83 22.92 -21.58
N ILE A 193 17.64 22.46 -21.23
CA ILE A 193 16.67 21.81 -22.11
C ILE A 193 15.38 22.64 -22.08
N GLY A 194 15.11 23.41 -23.13
CA GLY A 194 14.00 24.35 -23.15
C GLY A 194 14.15 25.44 -22.09
N ASP A 195 13.18 25.54 -21.18
CA ASP A 195 13.14 26.48 -20.06
C ASP A 195 13.74 25.92 -18.75
N ARG A 196 14.08 24.63 -18.74
CA ARG A 196 14.60 23.91 -17.58
C ARG A 196 16.07 23.56 -17.74
N VAL A 197 16.65 23.18 -16.63
CA VAL A 197 18.01 22.67 -16.60
C VAL A 197 18.01 21.25 -16.02
N VAL A 198 18.92 20.43 -16.54
CA VAL A 198 19.22 19.10 -16.03
C VAL A 198 20.65 19.08 -15.57
N ARG A 199 20.89 18.71 -14.33
CA ARG A 199 22.22 18.56 -13.76
C ARG A 199 22.44 17.13 -13.32
N SER A 200 23.62 16.60 -13.64
CA SER A 200 24.10 15.29 -13.24
C SER A 200 24.96 15.41 -11.97
N TYR A 201 24.71 14.52 -11.03
CA TYR A 201 25.46 14.39 -9.78
C TYR A 201 26.01 12.97 -9.69
N PRO A 202 27.20 12.69 -10.27
CA PRO A 202 27.83 11.39 -10.09
C PRO A 202 28.26 11.23 -8.64
N LEU A 203 27.96 10.05 -8.07
CA LEU A 203 28.20 9.77 -6.64
C LEU A 203 29.67 9.57 -6.31
N VAL A 204 30.49 9.31 -7.31
CA VAL A 204 31.91 8.98 -7.14
C VAL A 204 32.75 9.91 -8.00
N ASP A 205 33.73 10.52 -7.36
CA ASP A 205 34.91 11.10 -8.00
C ASP A 205 36.06 10.11 -7.83
N ILE A 206 36.70 9.70 -8.92
CA ILE A 206 37.78 8.71 -8.88
C ILE A 206 39.02 9.23 -8.14
N ASP A 207 39.23 10.53 -8.16
CA ASP A 207 40.36 11.16 -7.48
C ASP A 207 40.13 11.30 -5.98
N GLU A 208 38.84 11.40 -5.57
CA GLU A 208 38.43 11.56 -4.18
C GLU A 208 37.26 10.62 -3.82
N ILE A 209 37.49 9.28 -3.90
CA ILE A 209 36.44 8.32 -3.57
C ILE A 209 36.11 8.39 -2.08
N ASN A 210 35.03 9.07 -1.72
CA ASN A 210 34.48 9.13 -0.38
C ASN A 210 33.18 8.34 -0.31
N LEU A 211 33.28 7.01 -0.24
CA LEU A 211 32.18 6.10 0.01
C LEU A 211 32.28 5.54 1.45
N PRO A 212 31.16 5.20 2.07
CA PRO A 212 31.19 4.55 3.38
C PRO A 212 31.95 3.21 3.32
N SER A 213 32.78 2.95 4.31
CA SER A 213 33.57 1.70 4.40
C SER A 213 32.70 0.45 4.55
N LEU A 214 31.49 0.61 5.07
CA LEU A 214 30.50 -0.45 5.20
C LEU A 214 29.15 0.02 4.64
N VAL A 215 28.66 -0.69 3.63
CA VAL A 215 27.35 -0.44 3.02
C VAL A 215 26.41 -1.60 3.33
N LYS A 216 25.17 -1.27 3.66
CA LYS A 216 24.09 -2.25 3.88
C LYS A 216 22.98 -2.04 2.87
N PRO A 217 22.16 -3.06 2.58
CA PRO A 217 21.01 -2.93 1.68
C PRO A 217 19.96 -1.92 2.12
N TYR A 218 19.97 -1.51 3.38
CA TYR A 218 19.09 -0.49 3.96
C TYR A 218 19.81 0.30 5.05
N THR A 219 19.29 1.47 5.35
CA THR A 219 19.67 2.28 6.51
C THR A 219 18.53 2.34 7.52
N GLN A 220 18.76 2.94 8.70
CA GLN A 220 17.73 3.12 9.71
C GLN A 220 17.46 4.60 9.94
N MET A 221 16.21 4.99 9.75
CA MET A 221 15.71 6.30 10.14
C MET A 221 15.11 6.19 11.54
N ASN A 222 15.63 6.96 12.50
CA ASN A 222 15.11 7.01 13.86
C ASN A 222 13.96 8.02 13.95
N ILE A 223 12.77 7.55 14.28
CA ILE A 223 11.59 8.39 14.55
C ILE A 223 11.14 8.11 15.98
N ASN A 224 11.28 9.08 16.87
CA ASN A 224 10.87 8.98 18.28
C ASN A 224 11.42 7.72 19.01
N GLY A 225 12.65 7.33 18.70
CA GLY A 225 13.31 6.17 19.31
C GLY A 225 13.04 4.82 18.61
N TYR A 226 12.24 4.82 17.55
CA TYR A 226 11.99 3.63 16.73
C TYR A 226 12.81 3.71 15.44
N GLY A 227 13.58 2.66 15.16
CA GLY A 227 14.31 2.51 13.90
C GLY A 227 13.39 1.98 12.80
N ILE A 228 13.18 2.76 11.73
CA ILE A 228 12.47 2.32 10.54
C ILE A 228 13.50 2.05 9.45
N ALA A 229 13.43 0.87 8.81
CA ALA A 229 14.27 0.56 7.66
C ALA A 229 13.87 1.44 6.46
N THR A 230 14.86 2.06 5.83
CA THR A 230 14.68 2.90 4.65
C THR A 230 15.81 2.66 3.67
N ASP A 231 15.57 2.93 2.39
CA ASP A 231 16.63 2.98 1.39
C ASP A 231 17.61 4.12 1.66
N LEU A 232 18.86 3.92 1.28
CA LEU A 232 19.90 4.95 1.40
C LEU A 232 19.52 6.22 0.63
N PHE A 233 18.80 6.08 -0.48
CA PHE A 233 18.38 7.15 -1.38
C PHE A 233 16.89 7.51 -1.27
N SER A 234 16.20 7.13 -0.21
CA SER A 234 14.78 7.48 0.00
C SER A 234 14.50 8.98 -0.13
N PHE A 235 15.47 9.84 0.19
CA PHE A 235 15.36 11.30 0.07
C PHE A 235 15.14 11.79 -1.36
N LEU A 236 15.45 11.00 -2.39
CA LEU A 236 15.21 11.35 -3.78
C LEU A 236 13.72 11.52 -4.12
N THR A 237 12.83 10.92 -3.34
CA THR A 237 11.36 11.08 -3.51
C THR A 237 10.86 12.48 -3.15
N SER A 238 11.67 13.28 -2.46
CA SER A 238 11.26 14.58 -1.90
C SER A 238 12.26 15.71 -2.18
N VAL A 239 12.98 15.65 -3.31
CA VAL A 239 13.91 16.70 -3.72
C VAL A 239 13.13 18.00 -3.97
N PRO A 240 13.41 19.08 -3.23
CA PRO A 240 12.68 20.33 -3.35
C PRO A 240 12.92 20.96 -4.73
N HIS A 241 11.88 21.55 -5.30
CA HIS A 241 11.92 22.24 -6.61
C HIS A 241 12.30 21.35 -7.82
N ALA A 242 12.55 20.06 -7.62
CA ALA A 242 12.77 19.14 -8.72
C ALA A 242 11.42 18.74 -9.36
N ASP A 243 11.39 18.68 -10.69
CA ASP A 243 10.25 18.14 -11.43
C ASP A 243 10.40 16.66 -11.71
N CYS A 244 11.63 16.27 -11.98
CA CYS A 244 12.00 14.90 -12.24
C CYS A 244 13.42 14.63 -11.75
N VAL A 245 13.60 13.46 -11.15
CA VAL A 245 14.87 12.89 -10.77
C VAL A 245 15.01 11.54 -11.47
N VAL A 246 16.12 11.31 -12.17
CA VAL A 246 16.46 10.00 -12.70
C VAL A 246 17.70 9.51 -11.97
N PHE A 247 17.58 8.43 -11.22
CA PHE A 247 18.71 7.78 -10.61
C PHE A 247 19.18 6.64 -11.51
N ASN A 248 20.28 6.86 -12.20
CA ASN A 248 20.91 5.91 -13.09
C ASN A 248 21.99 5.11 -12.35
N GLN A 249 21.85 3.80 -12.34
CA GLN A 249 22.70 2.85 -11.62
C GLN A 249 23.21 1.83 -12.62
N VAL A 250 24.51 1.75 -12.82
CA VAL A 250 25.14 0.86 -13.80
C VAL A 250 26.15 -0.03 -13.12
N VAL A 251 26.08 -1.32 -13.42
CA VAL A 251 27.04 -2.35 -13.03
C VAL A 251 27.48 -3.09 -14.28
N GLN A 252 28.76 -2.97 -14.64
CA GLN A 252 29.38 -3.73 -15.71
C GLN A 252 30.13 -4.93 -15.15
N ILE A 253 29.96 -6.09 -15.74
CA ILE A 253 30.59 -7.34 -15.30
C ILE A 253 31.77 -7.66 -16.24
N PRO A 254 33.01 -7.26 -15.87
CA PRO A 254 34.18 -7.47 -16.68
C PRO A 254 34.68 -8.91 -16.60
N ASN A 255 35.67 -9.23 -17.47
CA ASN A 255 36.35 -10.52 -17.39
C ASN A 255 37.08 -10.67 -16.05
N GLN A 256 36.58 -11.54 -15.19
CA GLN A 256 37.06 -11.74 -13.82
C GLN A 256 38.53 -12.19 -13.79
N ARG A 257 38.90 -13.12 -14.63
CA ARG A 257 40.28 -13.65 -14.67
C ARG A 257 41.31 -12.58 -15.01
N LYS A 258 40.97 -11.73 -15.98
CA LYS A 258 41.85 -10.62 -16.41
C LYS A 258 42.00 -9.60 -15.28
N LEU A 259 40.89 -9.31 -14.59
CA LEU A 259 40.86 -8.33 -13.51
C LEU A 259 41.60 -8.82 -12.27
N LEU A 260 41.39 -10.08 -11.85
CA LEU A 260 42.11 -10.70 -10.76
C LEU A 260 43.65 -10.67 -10.98
N ARG A 261 44.11 -10.98 -12.20
CA ARG A 261 45.53 -10.87 -12.54
C ARG A 261 46.05 -9.42 -12.43
N LYS A 262 45.23 -8.44 -12.84
CA LYS A 262 45.55 -7.00 -12.66
C LYS A 262 45.71 -6.63 -11.18
N LEU A 263 44.79 -7.05 -10.32
CA LEU A 263 44.81 -6.77 -8.87
C LEU A 263 45.99 -7.46 -8.20
N GLN A 264 46.26 -8.73 -8.49
CA GLN A 264 47.44 -9.46 -8.00
C GLN A 264 48.74 -8.80 -8.40
N ALA A 265 48.84 -8.33 -9.66
CA ALA A 265 50.03 -7.61 -10.12
C ALA A 265 50.17 -6.23 -9.43
N LYS A 266 49.02 -5.56 -9.11
CA LYS A 266 49.01 -4.30 -8.38
C LYS A 266 49.44 -4.52 -6.92
N ALA A 267 48.92 -5.55 -6.23
CA ALA A 267 49.37 -5.93 -4.89
C ALA A 267 50.87 -6.21 -4.79
N LYS A 268 51.41 -6.97 -5.76
CA LYS A 268 52.86 -7.22 -5.83
C LYS A 268 53.69 -5.94 -6.01
N ARG A 269 53.22 -4.98 -6.83
CA ARG A 269 53.88 -3.67 -7.00
C ARG A 269 53.90 -2.85 -5.73
N HIS A 270 52.75 -2.74 -5.03
CA HIS A 270 52.67 -2.07 -3.75
C HIS A 270 53.54 -2.75 -2.69
N GLY A 271 53.59 -4.11 -2.68
CA GLY A 271 54.45 -4.85 -1.74
C GLY A 271 55.97 -4.68 -1.97
N SER A 272 56.36 -4.16 -3.13
CA SER A 272 57.78 -3.87 -3.43
C SER A 272 58.23 -2.46 -3.00
N MET A 273 57.31 -1.61 -2.56
CA MET A 273 57.60 -0.22 -2.18
C MET A 273 57.47 -0.08 -0.64
N PRO A 274 58.51 0.42 0.06
CA PRO A 274 58.56 0.46 1.53
C PRO A 274 57.84 1.69 2.13
N ASP A 275 56.71 2.12 1.57
CA ASP A 275 55.93 3.26 2.06
C ASP A 275 54.66 2.78 2.77
N PRO A 276 54.28 3.39 3.90
CA PRO A 276 53.08 3.03 4.64
C PRO A 276 51.80 3.00 3.82
N SER A 277 51.62 3.95 2.90
CA SER A 277 50.43 4.03 2.00
C SER A 277 50.39 2.81 1.08
N ASN A 278 51.55 2.35 0.55
CA ASN A 278 51.63 1.16 -0.27
C ASN A 278 51.34 -0.12 0.50
N LYS A 279 51.69 -0.15 1.80
CA LYS A 279 51.34 -1.29 2.66
C LYS A 279 49.83 -1.40 2.85
N ILE A 280 49.14 -0.30 3.18
CA ILE A 280 47.69 -0.25 3.29
C ILE A 280 47.02 -0.65 1.99
N ALA A 281 47.43 -0.06 0.87
CA ALA A 281 46.88 -0.40 -0.46
C ALA A 281 47.08 -1.88 -0.83
N LYS A 282 48.16 -2.51 -0.39
CA LYS A 282 48.36 -3.95 -0.56
C LYS A 282 47.39 -4.75 0.33
N GLU A 283 47.28 -4.42 1.60
CA GLU A 283 46.38 -5.09 2.54
C GLU A 283 44.92 -5.00 2.05
N ASP A 284 44.46 -3.83 1.59
CA ASP A 284 43.12 -3.64 1.04
C ASP A 284 42.88 -4.53 -0.20
N ILE A 285 43.85 -4.63 -1.10
CA ILE A 285 43.73 -5.49 -2.28
C ILE A 285 43.69 -6.97 -1.85
N GLU A 286 44.52 -7.39 -0.92
CA GLU A 286 44.55 -8.76 -0.38
C GLU A 286 43.23 -9.12 0.28
N GLU A 287 42.62 -8.22 1.08
CA GLU A 287 41.29 -8.41 1.67
C GLU A 287 40.20 -8.63 0.59
N VAL A 288 40.21 -7.83 -0.47
CA VAL A 288 39.28 -8.00 -1.59
C VAL A 288 39.49 -9.36 -2.28
N LEU A 289 40.72 -9.78 -2.48
CA LEU A 289 41.04 -11.08 -3.10
C LEU A 289 40.62 -12.26 -2.21
N ASP A 290 40.76 -12.13 -0.89
CA ASP A 290 40.32 -13.13 0.09
C ASP A 290 38.80 -13.25 0.11
N ARG A 291 38.06 -12.14 0.12
CA ARG A 291 36.59 -12.14 0.01
C ARG A 291 36.12 -12.80 -1.28
N LEU A 292 36.75 -12.51 -2.41
CA LEU A 292 36.41 -13.15 -3.70
C LEU A 292 36.66 -14.66 -3.69
N ALA A 293 37.61 -15.15 -2.87
CA ALA A 293 37.89 -16.57 -2.75
C ALA A 293 36.88 -17.31 -1.84
N VAL A 294 36.32 -16.61 -0.85
CA VAL A 294 35.38 -17.18 0.12
C VAL A 294 33.93 -17.02 -0.32
N ASP A 295 33.58 -15.83 -0.80
CA ASP A 295 32.21 -15.48 -1.18
C ASP A 295 32.04 -15.67 -2.71
N SER A 296 30.82 -16.04 -3.12
CA SER A 296 30.47 -16.15 -4.56
C SER A 296 30.24 -14.78 -5.22
N THR A 297 30.94 -13.74 -4.78
CA THR A 297 30.85 -12.38 -5.29
C THR A 297 31.73 -12.17 -6.54
N GLN A 298 31.44 -11.14 -7.32
CA GLN A 298 32.19 -10.78 -8.53
C GLN A 298 32.73 -9.35 -8.41
N LEU A 299 33.84 -9.10 -9.07
CA LEU A 299 34.33 -7.74 -9.29
C LEU A 299 33.51 -7.07 -10.39
N VAL A 300 33.06 -5.87 -10.14
CA VAL A 300 32.25 -5.10 -11.09
C VAL A 300 32.73 -3.66 -11.20
N TYR A 301 32.60 -3.08 -12.37
CA TYR A 301 32.73 -1.64 -12.56
C TYR A 301 31.36 -0.98 -12.41
N CYS A 302 31.29 0.12 -11.69
CA CYS A 302 30.03 0.77 -11.36
C CYS A 302 30.04 2.26 -11.68
N ASN A 303 28.86 2.77 -12.05
CA ASN A 303 28.54 4.18 -12.07
C ASN A 303 27.19 4.41 -11.41
N PHE A 304 27.10 5.44 -10.59
CA PHE A 304 25.84 5.91 -9.97
C PHE A 304 25.72 7.41 -10.23
N ASN A 305 24.71 7.79 -10.98
CA ASN A 305 24.50 9.18 -11.39
C ASN A 305 23.06 9.62 -11.13
N ILE A 306 22.88 10.70 -10.38
CA ILE A 306 21.59 11.32 -10.12
C ILE A 306 21.41 12.48 -11.07
N LEU A 307 20.45 12.39 -11.99
CA LEU A 307 20.10 13.47 -12.91
C LEU A 307 18.86 14.17 -12.39
N VAL A 308 18.91 15.49 -12.22
CA VAL A 308 17.79 16.27 -11.67
C VAL A 308 17.39 17.39 -12.61
N SER A 309 16.09 17.44 -12.93
CA SER A 309 15.48 18.55 -13.67
C SER A 309 14.83 19.54 -12.72
N CYS A 310 15.18 20.83 -12.86
CA CYS A 310 14.59 21.90 -12.09
C CYS A 310 14.60 23.23 -12.89
N PRO A 311 13.87 24.28 -12.43
CA PRO A 311 14.05 25.63 -12.96
C PRO A 311 15.48 26.14 -12.76
N ALA A 312 15.98 26.94 -13.70
CA ALA A 312 17.37 27.39 -13.70
C ALA A 312 17.75 28.21 -12.43
N ASP A 313 16.80 28.95 -11.85
CA ASP A 313 16.99 29.70 -10.61
C ASP A 313 17.00 28.84 -9.34
N LYS A 314 16.67 27.57 -9.46
CA LYS A 314 16.60 26.59 -8.35
C LYS A 314 17.76 25.58 -8.33
N VAL A 315 18.70 25.64 -9.23
CA VAL A 315 19.85 24.71 -9.27
C VAL A 315 20.64 24.71 -7.96
N THR A 316 20.97 25.90 -7.43
CA THR A 316 21.74 26.02 -6.18
C THR A 316 21.04 25.40 -4.96
N PRO A 317 19.77 25.71 -4.65
CA PRO A 317 19.09 25.05 -3.52
C PRO A 317 18.91 23.55 -3.72
N VAL A 318 18.69 23.07 -4.95
CA VAL A 318 18.63 21.62 -5.25
C VAL A 318 19.99 20.97 -4.98
N THR A 319 21.08 21.58 -5.45
CA THR A 319 22.45 21.09 -5.22
C THR A 319 22.76 21.02 -3.73
N SER A 320 22.50 22.09 -2.99
CA SER A 320 22.74 22.12 -1.54
C SER A 320 21.95 21.04 -0.79
N TYR A 321 20.70 20.80 -1.19
CA TYR A 321 19.89 19.74 -0.62
C TYR A 321 20.50 18.35 -0.88
N LEU A 322 20.85 18.06 -2.13
CA LEU A 322 21.41 16.76 -2.51
C LEU A 322 22.77 16.52 -1.83
N GLU A 323 23.66 17.49 -1.84
CA GLU A 323 24.95 17.41 -1.15
C GLU A 323 24.78 17.14 0.34
N THR A 324 23.86 17.85 1.00
CA THR A 324 23.57 17.64 2.44
C THR A 324 23.08 16.23 2.70
N LYS A 325 22.12 15.72 1.88
CA LYS A 325 21.57 14.38 2.06
C LYS A 325 22.57 13.28 1.75
N LEU A 326 23.39 13.44 0.72
CA LEU A 326 24.46 12.50 0.41
C LEU A 326 25.54 12.50 1.51
N TYR A 327 25.87 13.67 2.03
CA TYR A 327 26.78 13.78 3.18
C TYR A 327 26.26 13.05 4.43
N GLU A 328 24.96 13.18 4.73
CA GLU A 328 24.32 12.41 5.81
C GLU A 328 24.46 10.89 5.61
N CYS A 329 24.54 10.44 4.35
CA CYS A 329 24.76 9.04 3.99
C CYS A 329 26.25 8.63 3.95
N GLY A 330 27.17 9.57 4.23
CA GLY A 330 28.62 9.33 4.13
C GLY A 330 29.14 9.31 2.69
N ILE A 331 28.39 9.87 1.75
CA ILE A 331 28.74 9.95 0.32
C ILE A 331 29.04 11.40 -0.04
N MET A 332 30.20 11.65 -0.66
CA MET A 332 30.51 12.94 -1.24
C MET A 332 30.36 12.86 -2.75
N PRO A 333 29.36 13.54 -3.36
CA PRO A 333 29.23 13.56 -4.80
C PRO A 333 30.39 14.33 -5.44
N SER A 334 30.75 13.97 -6.67
CA SER A 334 31.78 14.69 -7.41
C SER A 334 31.39 16.15 -7.62
N ARG A 335 32.21 17.05 -7.11
CA ARG A 335 32.06 18.51 -7.30
C ARG A 335 32.65 19.00 -8.62
N THR A 336 33.51 18.20 -9.24
CA THR A 336 34.26 18.51 -10.45
C THR A 336 33.70 17.85 -11.69
N ALA A 337 32.41 17.43 -11.64
CA ALA A 337 31.72 16.85 -12.78
C ALA A 337 31.39 17.88 -13.87
N TYR A 338 32.43 18.36 -14.58
CA TYR A 338 32.28 19.31 -15.68
C TYR A 338 31.84 18.66 -17.00
N ASN A 339 31.87 17.34 -17.10
CA ASN A 339 31.46 16.53 -18.25
C ASN A 339 29.93 16.27 -18.29
N GLN A 340 29.12 17.29 -17.95
CA GLN A 340 27.68 17.17 -17.80
C GLN A 340 26.95 16.57 -19.02
N LEU A 341 27.40 16.92 -20.24
CA LEU A 341 26.83 16.37 -21.46
C LEU A 341 27.14 14.86 -21.60
N GLU A 342 28.36 14.48 -21.31
CA GLU A 342 28.81 13.08 -21.35
C GLU A 342 28.04 12.24 -20.34
N LEU A 343 28.00 12.67 -19.08
CA LEU A 343 27.22 12.00 -18.02
C LEU A 343 25.74 11.83 -18.38
N PHE A 344 25.15 12.84 -19.02
CA PHE A 344 23.77 12.75 -19.49
C PHE A 344 23.61 11.73 -20.62
N THR A 345 24.47 11.79 -21.65
CA THR A 345 24.39 10.89 -22.79
C THR A 345 24.74 9.44 -22.43
N ASP A 346 25.68 9.26 -21.50
CA ASP A 346 26.11 7.93 -21.05
C ASP A 346 25.11 7.30 -20.09
N SER A 347 24.28 8.12 -19.42
CA SER A 347 23.12 7.65 -18.66
C SER A 347 21.93 7.27 -19.54
N PHE A 348 21.98 7.40 -20.86
CA PHE A 348 20.89 7.02 -21.76
C PHE A 348 20.54 5.53 -21.63
N PRO A 349 19.26 5.14 -21.73
CA PRO A 349 18.86 3.73 -21.66
C PRO A 349 19.59 2.87 -22.68
N GLY A 350 20.24 1.79 -22.22
CA GLY A 350 21.02 0.90 -23.07
C GLY A 350 22.49 1.31 -23.28
N ASN A 351 22.92 2.45 -22.74
CA ASN A 351 24.31 2.90 -22.80
C ASN A 351 25.14 2.41 -21.59
N GLY A 352 24.87 1.19 -21.10
CA GLY A 352 25.56 0.63 -19.93
C GLY A 352 27.09 0.51 -20.08
N TYR A 353 27.62 0.54 -21.32
CA TYR A 353 29.05 0.50 -21.62
C TYR A 353 29.58 1.84 -22.16
N ALA A 354 28.84 2.92 -22.10
CA ALA A 354 29.28 4.21 -22.60
C ALA A 354 30.27 4.92 -21.66
N PHE A 355 30.07 4.77 -20.34
CA PHE A 355 30.86 5.42 -19.30
C PHE A 355 32.37 5.18 -19.45
N ASN A 356 33.15 6.23 -19.29
CA ASN A 356 34.59 6.17 -19.42
C ASN A 356 35.22 5.43 -18.21
N PRO A 357 35.97 4.31 -18.45
CA PRO A 357 36.54 3.55 -17.35
C PRO A 357 37.67 4.28 -16.59
N ASP A 358 38.20 5.37 -17.14
CA ASP A 358 39.32 6.07 -16.54
C ASP A 358 38.87 7.11 -15.47
N TYR A 359 37.61 7.63 -15.57
CA TYR A 359 37.14 8.67 -14.64
C TYR A 359 35.67 8.58 -14.27
N ASP A 360 34.84 7.77 -14.94
CA ASP A 360 33.42 7.65 -14.59
C ASP A 360 33.07 6.34 -13.88
N LEU A 361 33.95 5.34 -13.94
CA LEU A 361 33.73 4.01 -13.38
C LEU A 361 34.66 3.73 -12.20
N PHE A 362 34.14 3.17 -11.13
CA PHE A 362 34.96 2.62 -10.06
C PHE A 362 34.77 1.11 -9.92
N LEU A 363 35.79 0.45 -9.38
CA LEU A 363 35.82 -0.99 -9.16
C LEU A 363 35.44 -1.36 -7.75
N THR A 364 34.47 -2.28 -7.60
CA THR A 364 34.07 -2.80 -6.28
C THR A 364 33.54 -4.23 -6.38
N LEU A 365 33.14 -4.82 -5.27
CA LEU A 365 32.43 -6.09 -5.20
C LEU A 365 30.95 -5.91 -5.60
N SER A 366 30.38 -6.91 -6.28
CA SER A 366 28.98 -6.87 -6.75
C SER A 366 28.00 -6.59 -5.62
N ASP A 367 28.18 -7.22 -4.45
CA ASP A 367 27.26 -7.07 -3.33
C ASP A 367 27.30 -5.65 -2.74
N ALA A 368 28.48 -5.05 -2.66
CA ALA A 368 28.64 -3.66 -2.24
C ALA A 368 28.01 -2.69 -3.26
N ALA A 369 28.23 -2.92 -4.57
CA ALA A 369 27.61 -2.12 -5.62
C ALA A 369 26.07 -2.14 -5.54
N LEU A 370 25.49 -3.33 -5.36
CA LEU A 370 24.05 -3.51 -5.33
C LEU A 370 23.39 -2.91 -4.07
N CYS A 371 24.15 -2.63 -3.01
CA CYS A 371 23.64 -1.87 -1.87
C CYS A 371 23.23 -0.43 -2.26
N PHE A 372 23.87 0.15 -3.28
CA PHE A 372 23.52 1.47 -3.81
C PHE A 372 22.34 1.48 -4.78
N PHE A 373 21.79 0.32 -5.13
CA PHE A 373 20.60 0.25 -5.96
C PHE A 373 19.38 0.66 -5.15
N PHE A 374 18.57 1.57 -5.69
CA PHE A 374 17.33 2.01 -5.09
C PHE A 374 16.29 0.87 -5.09
N LYS A 375 15.63 0.65 -3.96
CA LYS A 375 14.82 -0.56 -3.72
C LYS A 375 13.36 -0.28 -3.45
N GLU A 376 13.00 0.99 -3.23
CA GLU A 376 11.68 1.37 -2.77
C GLU A 376 10.70 1.66 -3.91
N HIS A 377 9.42 1.43 -3.64
CA HIS A 377 8.31 1.94 -4.43
C HIS A 377 7.32 2.67 -3.51
N LEU A 378 6.50 3.53 -4.10
CA LEU A 378 5.41 4.18 -3.39
C LEU A 378 4.20 3.24 -3.33
N LYS A 379 3.35 3.45 -2.31
CA LYS A 379 2.14 2.66 -2.12
C LYS A 379 1.23 2.79 -3.35
N GLY A 380 0.81 1.66 -3.91
CA GLY A 380 -0.13 1.61 -5.03
C GLY A 380 -1.59 1.64 -4.56
N SER A 381 -2.51 1.93 -5.46
CA SER A 381 -3.96 1.82 -5.23
C SER A 381 -4.45 0.39 -5.42
N GLU A 382 -5.51 0.03 -4.71
CA GLU A 382 -6.27 -1.19 -4.97
C GLU A 382 -7.14 -1.02 -6.22
N ASP A 383 -7.31 -2.10 -6.97
CA ASP A 383 -8.26 -2.16 -8.10
C ASP A 383 -9.65 -2.56 -7.56
N THR A 384 -10.43 -1.58 -7.17
CA THR A 384 -11.74 -1.76 -6.52
C THR A 384 -12.75 -0.73 -7.04
N PRO A 385 -14.04 -1.08 -7.13
CA PRO A 385 -15.09 -0.11 -7.41
C PRO A 385 -15.32 0.89 -6.27
N LEU A 386 -14.80 0.60 -5.07
CA LEU A 386 -14.89 1.50 -3.92
C LEU A 386 -13.76 2.53 -3.99
N THR A 387 -14.07 3.74 -4.39
CA THR A 387 -13.09 4.79 -4.67
C THR A 387 -12.79 5.67 -3.46
N THR A 388 -12.39 5.05 -2.34
CA THR A 388 -11.94 5.78 -1.15
C THR A 388 -10.46 6.09 -1.25
N TYR A 389 -10.14 7.36 -1.50
CA TYR A 389 -8.76 7.82 -1.64
C TYR A 389 -8.22 8.42 -0.36
N TYR A 390 -7.00 8.05 -0.05
CA TYR A 390 -6.17 8.64 0.99
C TYR A 390 -4.93 9.26 0.36
N THR A 391 -4.35 10.24 0.99
CA THR A 391 -3.11 10.87 0.52
C THR A 391 -1.96 10.38 1.38
N ASP A 392 -0.93 9.84 0.74
CA ASP A 392 0.31 9.50 1.43
C ASP A 392 1.19 10.76 1.69
N ARG A 393 2.37 10.56 2.26
CA ARG A 393 3.29 11.66 2.59
C ARG A 393 3.89 12.35 1.36
N GLN A 394 3.94 11.66 0.22
CA GLN A 394 4.42 12.20 -1.06
C GLN A 394 3.30 12.88 -1.86
N GLY A 395 2.10 12.94 -1.31
CA GLY A 395 0.94 13.51 -1.97
C GLY A 395 0.21 12.54 -2.91
N LEU A 396 0.66 11.28 -3.00
CA LEU A 396 0.06 10.27 -3.87
C LEU A 396 -1.35 9.92 -3.37
N PRO A 397 -2.40 10.08 -4.21
CA PRO A 397 -3.72 9.57 -3.89
C PRO A 397 -3.71 8.04 -4.00
N VAL A 398 -3.97 7.37 -2.88
CA VAL A 398 -4.01 5.91 -2.76
C VAL A 398 -5.44 5.46 -2.48
N CYS A 399 -6.01 4.64 -3.36
CA CYS A 399 -7.31 4.02 -3.15
C CYS A 399 -7.17 2.77 -2.29
N ILE A 400 -7.97 2.67 -1.23
CA ILE A 400 -7.99 1.52 -0.32
C ILE A 400 -9.42 1.02 -0.19
N ASP A 401 -9.62 -0.28 -0.43
CA ASP A 401 -10.90 -0.95 -0.19
C ASP A 401 -10.99 -1.43 1.26
N ILE A 402 -11.73 -0.69 2.06
CA ILE A 402 -11.97 -1.03 3.46
C ILE A 402 -12.92 -2.21 3.67
N THR A 403 -13.60 -2.68 2.63
CA THR A 403 -14.54 -3.81 2.72
C THR A 403 -13.85 -5.17 2.69
N GLY A 404 -12.56 -5.22 2.36
CA GLY A 404 -11.78 -6.45 2.28
C GLY A 404 -12.29 -7.44 1.23
N LYS A 405 -13.09 -6.97 0.25
CA LYS A 405 -13.59 -7.81 -0.85
C LYS A 405 -12.46 -8.20 -1.80
N GLU A 406 -12.71 -9.23 -2.60
CA GLU A 406 -11.73 -9.74 -3.55
C GLU A 406 -11.30 -8.68 -4.56
N GLY A 407 -10.01 -8.44 -4.65
CA GLY A 407 -9.36 -7.59 -5.63
C GLY A 407 -8.00 -8.16 -6.02
N LYS A 408 -7.43 -7.71 -7.15
CA LYS A 408 -6.10 -8.14 -7.61
C LYS A 408 -4.98 -7.66 -6.69
N VAL A 409 -5.16 -6.52 -6.06
CA VAL A 409 -4.23 -5.92 -5.09
C VAL A 409 -5.02 -5.64 -3.83
N LYS A 410 -4.69 -6.33 -2.73
CA LYS A 410 -5.33 -6.16 -1.42
C LYS A 410 -4.39 -5.50 -0.44
N MET A 411 -4.91 -4.49 0.27
CA MET A 411 -4.25 -3.87 1.42
C MET A 411 -4.92 -4.21 2.75
N THR A 412 -6.13 -4.80 2.69
CA THR A 412 -6.94 -5.19 3.84
C THR A 412 -7.31 -6.67 3.74
N ASP A 413 -7.25 -7.39 4.86
CA ASP A 413 -7.51 -8.83 4.90
C ASP A 413 -8.97 -9.17 5.19
N ASN A 414 -9.73 -8.25 5.80
CA ASN A 414 -11.13 -8.46 6.14
C ASN A 414 -11.93 -7.14 6.11
N ALA A 415 -13.26 -7.26 6.23
CA ALA A 415 -14.19 -6.13 6.19
C ALA A 415 -14.35 -5.38 7.52
N ASN A 416 -13.73 -5.85 8.61
CA ASN A 416 -13.81 -5.20 9.90
C ASN A 416 -12.70 -4.17 10.05
N PHE A 417 -13.05 -2.96 10.44
CA PHE A 417 -12.08 -1.90 10.66
C PHE A 417 -12.43 -1.08 11.92
N PHE A 418 -11.42 -0.44 12.46
CA PHE A 418 -11.54 0.41 13.63
C PHE A 418 -10.94 1.79 13.34
N CYS A 419 -11.74 2.84 13.48
CA CYS A 419 -11.33 4.21 13.23
C CYS A 419 -11.13 4.97 14.53
N ILE A 420 -9.89 5.37 14.82
CA ILE A 420 -9.52 6.11 16.02
C ILE A 420 -9.07 7.52 15.64
N GLY A 421 -9.42 8.47 16.47
CA GLY A 421 -8.91 9.84 16.35
C GLY A 421 -9.46 10.73 17.46
N PRO A 422 -8.77 11.81 17.84
CA PRO A 422 -9.26 12.78 18.81
C PRO A 422 -10.51 13.52 18.29
N SER A 423 -11.17 14.26 19.14
CA SER A 423 -12.29 15.12 18.73
C SER A 423 -11.82 16.15 17.69
N GLY A 424 -12.60 16.38 16.66
CA GLY A 424 -12.25 17.30 15.56
C GLY A 424 -11.27 16.73 14.50
N SER A 425 -10.80 15.48 14.63
CA SER A 425 -9.86 14.86 13.67
C SER A 425 -10.47 14.47 12.32
N GLY A 426 -11.78 14.62 12.13
CA GLY A 426 -12.48 14.28 10.91
C GLY A 426 -13.04 12.86 10.82
N LYS A 427 -13.12 12.10 11.94
CA LYS A 427 -13.69 10.73 11.95
C LYS A 427 -15.07 10.64 11.27
N SER A 428 -16.02 11.47 11.71
CA SER A 428 -17.37 11.46 11.15
C SER A 428 -17.40 11.92 9.70
N PHE A 429 -16.56 12.87 9.31
CA PHE A 429 -16.40 13.30 7.92
C PHE A 429 -15.89 12.14 7.04
N HIS A 430 -14.86 11.44 7.49
CA HIS A 430 -14.33 10.28 6.81
C HIS A 430 -15.38 9.18 6.67
N MET A 431 -16.09 8.83 7.75
CA MET A 431 -17.15 7.81 7.71
C MET A 431 -18.32 8.21 6.82
N ASN A 432 -18.72 9.49 6.77
CA ASN A 432 -19.70 9.96 5.80
C ASN A 432 -19.24 9.73 4.34
N SER A 433 -17.95 9.94 4.05
CA SER A 433 -17.38 9.66 2.72
C SER A 433 -17.44 8.17 2.36
N VAL A 434 -17.12 7.29 3.33
CA VAL A 434 -17.21 5.84 3.15
C VAL A 434 -18.65 5.40 2.92
N VAL A 435 -19.59 5.86 3.76
CA VAL A 435 -21.03 5.55 3.66
C VAL A 435 -21.58 6.00 2.31
N ARG A 436 -21.21 7.21 1.84
CA ARG A 436 -21.59 7.70 0.52
C ARG A 436 -21.20 6.71 -0.58
N GLN A 437 -19.97 6.23 -0.57
CA GLN A 437 -19.47 5.32 -1.59
C GLN A 437 -20.15 3.95 -1.54
N LEU A 438 -20.41 3.44 -0.33
CA LEU A 438 -21.16 2.19 -0.17
C LEU A 438 -22.59 2.31 -0.73
N LEU A 439 -23.27 3.42 -0.48
CA LEU A 439 -24.60 3.70 -1.03
C LEU A 439 -24.59 3.86 -2.55
N GLU A 440 -23.56 4.49 -3.13
CA GLU A 440 -23.35 4.56 -4.59
C GLU A 440 -23.20 3.17 -5.22
N GLN A 441 -22.57 2.24 -4.50
CA GLN A 441 -22.45 0.84 -4.89
C GLN A 441 -23.70 0.00 -4.56
N LYS A 442 -24.82 0.66 -4.21
CA LYS A 442 -26.11 0.03 -3.86
C LYS A 442 -25.99 -0.96 -2.69
N THR A 443 -25.12 -0.67 -1.73
CA THR A 443 -24.99 -1.43 -0.50
C THR A 443 -25.97 -0.91 0.53
N ASP A 444 -26.68 -1.81 1.23
CA ASP A 444 -27.51 -1.43 2.37
C ASP A 444 -26.62 -1.07 3.55
N VAL A 445 -26.89 0.09 4.16
CA VAL A 445 -26.09 0.62 5.26
C VAL A 445 -26.96 0.86 6.48
N VAL A 446 -26.60 0.25 7.60
CA VAL A 446 -27.22 0.49 8.92
C VAL A 446 -26.19 1.16 9.83
N MET A 447 -26.58 2.28 10.42
CA MET A 447 -25.71 3.07 11.30
C MET A 447 -26.33 3.27 12.67
N VAL A 448 -25.49 3.21 13.70
CA VAL A 448 -25.84 3.62 15.06
C VAL A 448 -24.86 4.71 15.47
N ASP A 449 -25.39 5.90 15.76
CA ASP A 449 -24.60 7.07 16.11
C ASP A 449 -25.15 7.76 17.35
N THR A 450 -24.29 8.36 18.14
CA THR A 450 -24.66 9.12 19.35
C THR A 450 -24.65 10.63 19.14
N GLY A 451 -24.31 11.12 17.96
CA GLY A 451 -24.02 12.53 17.71
C GLY A 451 -24.67 13.18 16.48
N ASP A 452 -25.71 12.57 15.92
CA ASP A 452 -26.44 13.06 14.73
C ASP A 452 -25.57 13.43 13.50
N SER A 453 -24.37 12.82 13.42
CA SER A 453 -23.38 13.15 12.37
C SER A 453 -23.77 12.69 10.97
N TYR A 454 -24.75 11.80 10.85
CA TYR A 454 -25.16 11.14 9.60
C TYR A 454 -26.57 11.51 9.13
N GLU A 455 -27.27 12.42 9.81
CA GLU A 455 -28.61 12.88 9.42
C GLU A 455 -28.63 13.42 7.99
N GLY A 456 -27.64 14.26 7.65
CA GLY A 456 -27.53 14.87 6.31
C GLY A 456 -27.40 13.84 5.18
N ILE A 457 -26.52 12.84 5.32
CA ILE A 457 -26.34 11.80 4.31
C ILE A 457 -27.55 10.86 4.24
N CYS A 458 -28.16 10.54 5.39
CA CYS A 458 -29.39 9.76 5.44
C CYS A 458 -30.53 10.45 4.67
N GLY A 459 -30.73 11.75 4.89
CA GLY A 459 -31.72 12.55 4.17
C GLY A 459 -31.43 12.68 2.69
N TYR A 460 -30.17 12.88 2.29
CA TYR A 460 -29.76 12.98 0.88
C TYR A 460 -30.10 11.70 0.08
N TYR A 461 -29.82 10.53 0.64
CA TYR A 461 -30.11 9.23 0.01
C TYR A 461 -31.52 8.70 0.35
N LYS A 462 -32.39 9.53 0.94
CA LYS A 462 -33.77 9.19 1.31
C LYS A 462 -33.86 7.96 2.23
N GLY A 463 -32.89 7.80 3.11
CA GLY A 463 -32.88 6.76 4.11
C GLY A 463 -33.87 7.03 5.26
N THR A 464 -34.06 6.03 6.12
CA THR A 464 -34.87 6.17 7.32
C THR A 464 -33.99 6.63 8.48
N TYR A 465 -34.21 7.84 8.97
CA TYR A 465 -33.53 8.39 10.13
C TYR A 465 -34.38 8.26 11.39
N ILE A 466 -33.90 7.53 12.37
CA ILE A 466 -34.59 7.28 13.62
C ILE A 466 -33.79 7.92 14.75
N SER A 467 -34.32 8.95 15.41
CA SER A 467 -33.69 9.57 16.57
C SER A 467 -34.35 9.08 17.85
N TYR A 468 -33.53 8.71 18.82
CA TYR A 468 -33.98 8.37 20.17
C TYR A 468 -33.82 9.58 21.08
N SER A 469 -34.88 9.94 21.75
CA SER A 469 -34.85 10.89 22.86
C SER A 469 -35.75 10.41 24.02
N LYS A 470 -35.51 10.94 25.21
CA LYS A 470 -36.42 10.63 26.36
C LYS A 470 -37.88 10.97 26.06
N GLU A 471 -38.12 11.94 25.17
CA GLU A 471 -39.46 12.42 24.78
C GLU A 471 -40.05 11.59 23.61
N LYS A 472 -39.21 10.93 22.84
CA LYS A 472 -39.59 10.04 21.74
C LYS A 472 -38.82 8.73 21.84
N PRO A 473 -39.20 7.84 22.74
CA PRO A 473 -38.60 6.52 22.86
C PRO A 473 -38.91 5.69 21.61
N ILE A 474 -37.92 4.94 21.13
CA ILE A 474 -38.12 3.97 20.06
C ILE A 474 -38.78 2.74 20.67
N SER A 475 -40.02 2.46 20.29
CA SER A 475 -40.70 1.22 20.63
C SER A 475 -40.47 0.20 19.50
N MET A 476 -39.72 -0.85 19.80
CA MET A 476 -39.56 -2.00 18.90
C MET A 476 -40.20 -3.23 19.54
N ASN A 477 -41.29 -3.72 18.94
CA ASN A 477 -41.87 -4.99 19.35
C ASN A 477 -41.19 -6.15 18.60
N PRO A 478 -40.28 -6.90 19.27
CA PRO A 478 -39.57 -7.99 18.62
C PRO A 478 -40.50 -9.15 18.21
N PHE A 479 -41.68 -9.23 18.84
CA PHE A 479 -42.67 -10.27 18.55
C PHE A 479 -43.59 -9.94 17.38
N LYS A 480 -43.51 -8.74 16.82
CA LYS A 480 -44.25 -8.39 15.62
C LYS A 480 -43.66 -9.11 14.42
N VAL A 481 -44.49 -9.95 13.80
CA VAL A 481 -44.16 -10.71 12.59
C VAL A 481 -45.19 -10.37 11.53
N THR A 482 -44.76 -10.01 10.34
CA THR A 482 -45.65 -9.83 9.18
C THR A 482 -46.03 -11.17 8.59
N LYS A 483 -47.10 -11.24 7.81
CA LYS A 483 -47.50 -12.49 7.16
C LYS A 483 -46.46 -12.96 6.14
N GLU A 484 -45.82 -12.03 5.48
CA GLU A 484 -44.74 -12.32 4.52
C GLU A 484 -43.50 -12.90 5.20
N GLU A 485 -43.09 -12.35 6.36
CA GLU A 485 -41.98 -12.91 7.16
C GLU A 485 -42.32 -14.30 7.70
N TYR A 486 -43.59 -14.53 8.10
CA TYR A 486 -44.06 -15.83 8.56
C TYR A 486 -44.00 -16.88 7.42
N ASP A 487 -44.45 -16.51 6.22
CA ASP A 487 -44.54 -17.42 5.09
C ASP A 487 -43.13 -17.73 4.47
N LEU A 488 -42.19 -16.77 4.51
CA LEU A 488 -40.88 -16.88 3.83
C LEU A 488 -39.73 -17.22 4.79
N ASN A 489 -39.64 -16.61 5.96
CA ASN A 489 -38.43 -16.65 6.81
C ASN A 489 -38.72 -16.89 8.30
N PHE A 490 -39.86 -17.50 8.65
CA PHE A 490 -40.23 -17.71 10.06
C PHE A 490 -39.18 -18.46 10.89
N GLY A 491 -38.37 -19.32 10.27
CA GLY A 491 -37.32 -20.08 10.95
C GLY A 491 -36.27 -19.20 11.63
N GLU A 492 -35.81 -18.16 10.94
CA GLU A 492 -34.84 -17.21 11.50
C GLU A 492 -35.45 -16.35 12.59
N LYS A 493 -36.62 -15.81 12.34
CA LYS A 493 -37.35 -15.00 13.31
C LYS A 493 -37.66 -15.79 14.60
N LYS A 494 -38.08 -17.03 14.46
CA LYS A 494 -38.31 -17.95 15.56
C LYS A 494 -37.07 -18.17 16.43
N ASN A 495 -35.92 -18.42 15.77
CA ASN A 495 -34.64 -18.59 16.46
C ASN A 495 -34.21 -17.31 17.18
N PHE A 496 -34.40 -16.16 16.56
CA PHE A 496 -34.16 -14.87 17.20
C PHE A 496 -35.05 -14.68 18.45
N LEU A 497 -36.36 -14.90 18.32
CA LEU A 497 -37.29 -14.76 19.45
C LEU A 497 -36.96 -15.74 20.58
N LYS A 498 -36.61 -16.97 20.24
CA LYS A 498 -36.19 -17.98 21.22
C LYS A 498 -34.94 -17.51 21.98
N SER A 499 -33.93 -17.02 21.25
CA SER A 499 -32.69 -16.50 21.83
C SER A 499 -32.96 -15.28 22.72
N LEU A 500 -33.83 -14.38 22.28
CA LEU A 500 -34.23 -13.19 23.05
C LEU A 500 -34.95 -13.58 24.36
N ILE A 501 -35.87 -14.53 24.29
CA ILE A 501 -36.58 -15.05 25.48
C ILE A 501 -35.58 -15.65 26.47
N PHE A 502 -34.67 -16.49 26.02
CA PHE A 502 -33.64 -17.06 26.88
C PHE A 502 -32.69 -16.02 27.44
N LEU A 503 -32.29 -15.02 26.67
CA LEU A 503 -31.45 -13.93 27.15
C LEU A 503 -32.13 -13.16 28.27
N ILE A 504 -33.42 -12.89 28.14
CA ILE A 504 -34.20 -12.15 29.16
C ILE A 504 -34.40 -12.97 30.44
N PHE A 505 -34.69 -14.28 30.33
CA PHE A 505 -35.04 -15.12 31.47
C PHE A 505 -33.86 -15.85 32.11
N LYS A 506 -32.82 -16.15 31.36
CA LYS A 506 -31.64 -16.93 31.80
C LYS A 506 -30.31 -16.19 31.71
N GLY A 507 -30.27 -15.05 31.07
CA GLY A 507 -29.01 -14.36 30.81
C GLY A 507 -28.07 -15.24 29.95
N ASN A 508 -26.89 -15.54 30.45
CA ASN A 508 -25.87 -16.36 29.77
C ASN A 508 -25.96 -17.86 30.10
N ASP A 509 -26.91 -18.29 30.92
CA ASP A 509 -27.08 -19.70 31.23
C ASP A 509 -27.70 -20.47 30.05
N PHE A 510 -27.12 -21.63 29.72
CA PHE A 510 -27.65 -22.46 28.65
C PHE A 510 -29.02 -23.05 28.99
N PRO A 511 -29.99 -22.97 28.06
CA PRO A 511 -31.29 -23.62 28.28
C PRO A 511 -31.15 -25.14 28.28
N SER A 512 -31.95 -25.81 29.10
CA SER A 512 -32.10 -27.25 29.03
C SER A 512 -32.80 -27.67 27.74
N LYS A 513 -32.60 -28.90 27.27
CA LYS A 513 -33.25 -29.42 26.05
C LYS A 513 -34.78 -29.36 26.14
N ILE A 514 -35.34 -29.55 27.33
CA ILE A 514 -36.78 -29.47 27.56
C ILE A 514 -37.29 -28.04 27.42
N GLU A 515 -36.58 -27.06 27.99
CA GLU A 515 -36.95 -25.64 27.89
C GLU A 515 -36.84 -25.16 26.43
N ASP A 516 -35.78 -25.56 25.73
CA ASP A 516 -35.58 -25.21 24.31
C ASP A 516 -36.73 -25.75 23.44
N MET A 517 -37.17 -26.99 23.69
CA MET A 517 -38.28 -27.60 22.99
C MET A 517 -39.61 -26.94 23.31
N LEU A 518 -39.86 -26.65 24.58
CA LEU A 518 -41.10 -26.01 25.02
C LEU A 518 -41.26 -24.59 24.46
N ILE A 519 -40.21 -23.75 24.56
CA ILE A 519 -40.24 -22.39 24.02
C ILE A 519 -40.41 -22.42 22.50
N ASN A 520 -39.66 -23.30 21.81
CA ASN A 520 -39.79 -23.46 20.37
C ASN A 520 -41.20 -23.85 19.94
N GLN A 521 -41.82 -24.81 20.65
CA GLN A 521 -43.18 -25.25 20.39
C GLN A 521 -44.19 -24.13 20.67
N THR A 522 -44.03 -23.43 21.78
CA THR A 522 -44.92 -22.31 22.15
C THR A 522 -44.89 -21.18 21.15
N ILE A 523 -43.71 -20.81 20.61
CA ILE A 523 -43.59 -19.78 19.58
C ILE A 523 -44.30 -20.23 18.30
N VAL A 524 -44.12 -21.48 17.89
CA VAL A 524 -44.78 -22.02 16.69
C VAL A 524 -46.28 -22.02 16.84
N GLU A 525 -46.79 -22.59 17.93
CA GLU A 525 -48.25 -22.65 18.23
C GLU A 525 -48.88 -21.24 18.29
N TYR A 526 -48.16 -20.25 18.89
CA TYR A 526 -48.63 -18.88 18.97
C TYR A 526 -48.81 -18.27 17.58
N TYR A 527 -47.82 -18.34 16.71
CA TYR A 527 -47.91 -17.72 15.39
C TYR A 527 -48.80 -18.54 14.41
N GLU A 528 -48.87 -19.83 14.55
CA GLU A 528 -49.85 -20.65 13.84
C GLU A 528 -51.29 -20.21 14.20
N ALA A 529 -51.58 -20.02 15.48
CA ALA A 529 -52.88 -19.51 15.93
C ALA A 529 -53.15 -18.07 15.49
N TYR A 530 -52.09 -17.24 15.39
CA TYR A 530 -52.21 -15.83 14.99
C TYR A 530 -52.52 -15.66 13.50
N PHE A 531 -51.87 -16.46 12.64
CA PHE A 531 -52.00 -16.32 11.18
C PHE A 531 -53.00 -17.25 10.52
N GLN A 532 -53.42 -18.34 11.19
CA GLN A 532 -54.40 -19.27 10.62
C GLN A 532 -55.83 -18.83 10.96
N PRO A 533 -56.76 -18.80 10.00
CA PRO A 533 -58.16 -18.48 10.28
C PRO A 533 -58.76 -19.57 11.16
N PHE A 534 -59.46 -19.14 12.20
CA PHE A 534 -60.13 -19.94 13.26
C PHE A 534 -61.16 -20.99 12.79
N THR A 535 -61.26 -21.24 11.49
CA THR A 535 -62.29 -22.10 10.89
C THR A 535 -62.10 -23.60 11.14
N LYS A 536 -60.98 -24.04 11.75
CA LYS A 536 -60.71 -25.48 11.99
C LYS A 536 -60.74 -25.93 13.45
N PHE A 537 -61.02 -25.06 14.38
CA PHE A 537 -60.98 -25.43 15.81
C PHE A 537 -62.37 -25.59 16.43
N THR A 538 -62.54 -26.55 17.33
CA THR A 538 -63.70 -26.68 18.17
C THR A 538 -63.86 -25.44 19.10
N GLU A 539 -65.08 -25.16 19.59
CA GLU A 539 -65.34 -24.01 20.45
C GLU A 539 -64.45 -23.99 21.71
N LYS A 540 -64.14 -25.16 22.25
CA LYS A 540 -63.27 -25.33 23.43
C LYS A 540 -61.79 -25.03 23.11
N GLU A 541 -61.34 -25.40 21.95
CA GLU A 541 -59.97 -25.05 21.45
C GLU A 541 -59.87 -23.57 21.11
N ARG A 542 -60.94 -22.97 20.58
CA ARG A 542 -61.04 -21.51 20.33
C ARG A 542 -60.96 -20.71 21.63
N GLU A 543 -61.60 -21.17 22.69
CA GLU A 543 -61.55 -20.50 23.98
C GLU A 543 -60.17 -20.66 24.63
N GLY A 544 -59.54 -21.84 24.51
CA GLY A 544 -58.18 -22.05 24.96
C GLY A 544 -57.14 -21.19 24.21
N LEU A 545 -57.34 -21.02 22.89
CA LEU A 545 -56.52 -20.13 22.05
C LEU A 545 -56.77 -18.66 22.36
N ARG A 546 -58.04 -18.25 22.62
CA ARG A 546 -58.37 -16.88 23.06
C ARG A 546 -57.70 -16.54 24.38
N GLN A 547 -57.68 -17.45 25.34
CA GLN A 547 -56.99 -17.26 26.61
C GLN A 547 -55.46 -17.19 26.41
N LYS A 548 -54.88 -18.01 25.57
CA LYS A 548 -53.44 -17.95 25.22
C LYS A 548 -53.10 -16.64 24.50
N LEU A 549 -53.93 -16.19 23.55
CA LEU A 549 -53.77 -14.90 22.86
C LEU A 549 -53.94 -13.71 23.83
N LEU A 550 -54.85 -13.82 24.79
CA LEU A 550 -55.04 -12.78 25.81
C LEU A 550 -53.85 -12.69 26.77
N VAL A 551 -53.22 -13.83 27.08
CA VAL A 551 -51.97 -13.87 27.86
C VAL A 551 -50.81 -13.29 27.05
N ALA A 552 -50.72 -13.64 25.75
CA ALA A 552 -49.71 -13.09 24.88
C ALA A 552 -49.90 -11.56 24.61
N SER A 553 -51.17 -11.10 24.43
CA SER A 553 -51.49 -9.68 24.31
C SER A 553 -51.18 -8.91 25.60
N LYS A 554 -51.43 -9.51 26.76
CA LYS A 554 -50.99 -8.92 28.03
C LYS A 554 -49.47 -8.89 28.18
N MET A 555 -48.76 -9.89 27.67
CA MET A 555 -47.30 -9.88 27.61
C MET A 555 -46.81 -8.78 26.67
N GLU A 556 -47.49 -8.53 25.56
CA GLU A 556 -47.21 -7.45 24.62
C GLU A 556 -47.45 -6.07 25.26
N GLU A 557 -48.59 -5.89 25.94
CA GLU A 557 -48.89 -4.66 26.72
C GLU A 557 -47.92 -4.47 27.89
N ASP A 558 -47.52 -5.53 28.56
CA ASP A 558 -46.55 -5.47 29.66
C ASP A 558 -45.15 -5.22 29.12
N TYR A 559 -44.79 -5.73 27.93
CA TYR A 559 -43.53 -5.42 27.26
C TYR A 559 -43.47 -3.95 26.81
N ASP A 560 -44.53 -3.40 26.25
CA ASP A 560 -44.61 -1.97 25.91
C ASP A 560 -44.54 -1.07 27.16
N LYS A 561 -45.03 -1.54 28.31
CA LYS A 561 -44.84 -0.88 29.61
C LYS A 561 -43.43 -1.08 30.17
N PHE A 562 -42.77 -2.19 29.88
CA PHE A 562 -41.38 -2.46 30.27
C PHE A 562 -40.34 -1.71 29.44
N SER A 563 -40.69 -1.26 28.22
CA SER A 563 -39.84 -0.43 27.39
C SER A 563 -39.62 0.98 27.93
N HIS A 564 -40.42 1.38 28.95
CA HIS A 564 -40.18 2.58 29.72
C HIS A 564 -39.03 2.34 30.71
N SER A 565 -38.19 3.33 30.86
CA SER A 565 -36.86 3.35 31.50
C SER A 565 -36.78 2.54 32.81
N MET A 566 -35.58 2.09 33.17
CA MET A 566 -35.30 1.46 34.48
C MET A 566 -35.72 2.33 35.66
N GLU A 567 -35.86 3.64 35.45
CA GLU A 567 -36.43 4.57 36.43
C GLU A 567 -37.92 4.27 36.73
N ASP A 568 -38.69 3.82 35.72
CA ASP A 568 -40.09 3.41 35.90
C ASP A 568 -40.19 2.08 36.62
N ILE A 569 -39.26 1.15 36.36
CA ILE A 569 -39.15 -0.12 37.10
C ILE A 569 -38.79 0.15 38.56
N ASP A 570 -37.84 1.05 38.81
CA ASP A 570 -37.47 1.46 40.16
C ASP A 570 -38.58 2.25 40.88
N ALA A 571 -39.37 3.02 40.14
CA ALA A 571 -40.57 3.68 40.69
C ALA A 571 -41.65 2.67 41.09
N GLN A 572 -41.94 1.69 40.22
CA GLN A 572 -42.91 0.62 40.52
C GLN A 572 -42.46 -0.30 41.65
N ILE A 573 -41.14 -0.58 41.76
CA ILE A 573 -40.61 -1.32 42.91
C ILE A 573 -40.74 -0.51 44.20
N ARG A 574 -40.45 0.79 44.17
CA ARG A 574 -40.59 1.69 45.34
C ARG A 574 -42.04 1.85 45.77
N GLU A 575 -42.98 1.91 44.84
CA GLU A 575 -44.40 1.94 45.10
C GLU A 575 -44.85 0.63 45.72
N ALA A 576 -44.50 -0.53 45.16
CA ALA A 576 -44.81 -1.84 45.71
C ALA A 576 -44.09 -2.15 47.05
N GLU A 577 -42.93 -1.54 47.31
CA GLU A 577 -42.21 -1.63 48.59
C GLU A 577 -42.79 -0.70 49.66
N ARG A 578 -43.39 0.45 49.28
CA ARG A 578 -44.19 1.29 50.22
C ARG A 578 -45.47 0.59 50.70
N ASP A 579 -46.09 -0.23 49.85
CA ASP A 579 -47.25 -1.04 50.21
C ASP A 579 -46.86 -2.28 51.04
N LYS A 580 -45.60 -2.50 51.33
CA LYS A 580 -45.14 -3.57 52.21
C LYS A 580 -45.64 -3.48 53.65
N GLN A 581 -46.02 -2.28 54.12
CA GLN A 581 -46.76 -2.12 55.37
C GLN A 581 -48.24 -2.54 55.26
N ALA A 582 -48.73 -2.67 54.01
CA ALA A 582 -50.05 -3.20 53.72
C ALA A 582 -50.05 -4.74 53.57
N GLU A 583 -48.89 -5.40 53.42
CA GLU A 583 -48.77 -6.87 53.40
C GLU A 583 -49.26 -7.58 54.65
N SER A 584 -49.35 -6.85 55.75
CA SER A 584 -50.00 -7.38 56.97
C SER A 584 -51.54 -7.29 56.97
N ARG A 585 -52.15 -6.73 55.92
CA ARG A 585 -53.61 -6.44 55.88
C ARG A 585 -54.40 -6.86 54.64
N ALA A 586 -53.74 -7.29 53.55
CA ALA A 586 -54.48 -7.60 52.34
C ALA A 586 -53.96 -8.89 51.68
N LEU A 587 -54.90 -9.73 51.31
CA LEU A 587 -54.71 -10.87 50.43
C LEU A 587 -54.20 -10.36 49.05
N MET A 588 -52.88 -10.33 48.84
CA MET A 588 -52.31 -10.09 47.50
C MET A 588 -52.73 -11.22 46.57
N LEU A 589 -53.28 -10.86 45.41
CA LEU A 589 -53.54 -11.82 44.34
C LEU A 589 -52.23 -12.49 43.88
N PRO A 590 -52.21 -13.81 43.61
CA PRO A 590 -51.02 -14.54 43.23
C PRO A 590 -50.28 -13.94 42.01
N ALA A 591 -50.96 -13.24 41.14
CA ALA A 591 -50.44 -12.54 39.98
C ALA A 591 -49.57 -11.32 40.37
N GLU A 592 -49.95 -10.53 41.36
CA GLU A 592 -49.20 -9.35 41.81
C GLU A 592 -47.94 -9.72 42.57
N ALA A 593 -47.99 -10.79 43.37
CA ALA A 593 -46.80 -11.33 44.03
C ALA A 593 -45.76 -11.88 43.03
N ARG A 594 -46.18 -12.48 41.92
CA ARG A 594 -45.32 -12.91 40.84
C ARG A 594 -44.69 -11.72 40.09
N ARG A 595 -45.48 -10.68 39.81
CA ARG A 595 -45.01 -9.45 39.16
C ARG A 595 -43.92 -8.75 39.97
N LEU A 596 -44.15 -8.59 41.30
CA LEU A 596 -43.17 -7.98 42.19
C LEU A 596 -41.86 -8.79 42.26
N LYS A 597 -41.95 -10.12 42.28
CA LYS A 597 -40.80 -11.01 42.28
C LYS A 597 -39.97 -10.87 40.99
N LEU A 598 -40.63 -10.80 39.83
CA LEU A 598 -40.00 -10.60 38.53
C LEU A 598 -39.30 -9.24 38.43
N LEU A 599 -39.96 -8.16 38.88
CA LEU A 599 -39.38 -6.82 38.89
C LEU A 599 -38.11 -6.76 39.75
N ARG A 600 -38.13 -7.40 40.95
CA ARG A 600 -36.96 -7.49 41.84
C ARG A 600 -35.80 -8.29 41.18
N GLN A 601 -36.14 -9.37 40.48
CA GLN A 601 -35.12 -10.17 39.75
C GLN A 601 -34.49 -9.37 38.60
N CYS A 602 -35.29 -8.67 37.80
CA CYS A 602 -34.78 -7.80 36.73
C CYS A 602 -33.85 -6.71 37.26
N ARG A 603 -34.20 -6.06 38.37
CA ARG A 603 -33.36 -5.06 39.03
C ARG A 603 -32.05 -5.65 39.54
N SER A 604 -32.10 -6.82 40.18
CA SER A 604 -30.93 -7.52 40.69
C SER A 604 -29.96 -7.90 39.57
N LEU A 605 -30.50 -8.42 38.46
CA LEU A 605 -29.69 -8.80 37.28
C LEU A 605 -29.05 -7.58 36.60
N TYR A 606 -29.78 -6.47 36.48
CA TYR A 606 -29.26 -5.23 35.93
C TYR A 606 -28.17 -4.61 36.82
N ALA A 607 -28.35 -4.61 38.13
CA ALA A 607 -27.34 -4.14 39.08
C ALA A 607 -26.07 -4.97 39.03
N LEU A 608 -26.18 -6.31 38.88
CA LEU A 608 -25.05 -7.22 38.71
C LEU A 608 -24.31 -6.99 37.38
N ALA A 609 -25.04 -6.71 36.30
CA ALA A 609 -24.46 -6.41 35.01
C ALA A 609 -23.66 -5.10 34.98
N GLN A 610 -24.05 -4.12 35.83
CA GLN A 610 -23.35 -2.83 35.95
C GLN A 610 -22.23 -2.83 36.99
N ASP A 611 -22.18 -3.77 37.91
CA ASP A 611 -21.16 -3.85 38.94
C ASP A 611 -19.81 -4.33 38.35
N GLU A 612 -18.88 -3.41 38.18
CA GLU A 612 -17.53 -3.73 37.70
C GLU A 612 -16.73 -4.63 38.66
N ALA A 613 -17.10 -4.65 39.94
CA ALA A 613 -16.47 -5.48 40.97
C ALA A 613 -17.04 -6.90 41.04
N ALA A 614 -18.12 -7.20 40.31
CA ALA A 614 -18.71 -8.53 40.29
C ALA A 614 -17.76 -9.56 39.69
N SER A 615 -17.75 -10.76 40.25
CA SER A 615 -16.96 -11.87 39.71
C SER A 615 -17.40 -12.19 38.27
N LYS A 616 -16.49 -12.76 37.47
CA LYS A 616 -16.81 -13.14 36.09
C LYS A 616 -18.04 -14.07 36.01
N GLY A 617 -18.16 -14.98 36.99
CA GLY A 617 -19.29 -15.91 37.07
C GLY A 617 -20.60 -15.25 37.42
N GLU A 618 -20.61 -14.15 38.21
CA GLU A 618 -21.81 -13.35 38.52
C GLU A 618 -22.20 -12.49 37.31
N LYS A 619 -21.21 -11.92 36.61
CA LYS A 619 -21.47 -11.19 35.35
C LYS A 619 -21.98 -12.09 34.24
N GLU A 620 -21.54 -13.33 34.16
CA GLU A 620 -22.03 -14.34 33.20
C GLU A 620 -23.46 -14.79 33.49
N ARG A 621 -23.92 -14.63 34.74
CA ARG A 621 -25.32 -14.93 35.15
C ARG A 621 -26.29 -13.73 35.00
N ALA A 622 -25.77 -12.49 35.02
CA ALA A 622 -26.53 -11.27 34.77
C ALA A 622 -26.66 -10.97 33.28
#